data_216733b3e46ef77279c6f3804676d8a5
#
_entry.id   216733b3e46ef77279c6f3804676d8a5
#
_cell.length_a   1.000
_cell.length_b   1.000
_cell.length_c   1.000
_cell.angle_alpha   90.00
_cell.angle_beta   90.00
_cell.angle_gamma   90.00
#
_symmetry.space_group_name_H-M   'P 1'
#
loop_
_entity.id
_entity.type
_entity.pdbx_description
1 polymer ?
#
loop_
_entity_poly.entity_id
_entity_poly.type
_entity_poly.pdbx_seq_one_letter_code
_entity_poly.pdbx_strand_id
1 'polypeptide(L)'
;GEKSIYSEKKKVKLYYTNKTGDKLISCFREVEVKNNVPLETQVLLMLKNPPASKKNLKSPLSQDFHVNQTQIMNNTCYVDLSSDIENAVADVKEKITVYAMVNTLTDLDTAYQVQFTIDGKRVSKLNEFEKFDTLLTSNFSLCK
;
A
#
# COMPACT_ATOMS: atom_id res chain seq x y z
N GLY A 1 -17.82 -15.58 -28.32
CA GLY A 1 -17.24 -14.96 -28.25
C GLY A 1 -15.86 -14.86 -27.98
N GLU A 2 -15.27 -14.36 -28.88
CA GLU A 2 -14.03 -14.08 -28.68
C GLU A 2 -13.93 -13.20 -27.59
N LYS A 3 -13.51 -13.70 -26.55
CA LYS A 3 -13.38 -12.91 -25.44
C LYS A 3 -12.29 -11.96 -25.66
N SER A 4 -12.53 -10.77 -25.37
CA SER A 4 -11.49 -9.82 -25.46
C SER A 4 -10.40 -10.18 -24.54
N ILE A 5 -9.24 -10.24 -25.09
CA ILE A 5 -8.13 -10.52 -24.27
C ILE A 5 -7.33 -9.28 -24.04
N TYR A 6 -7.89 -8.12 -24.35
CA TYR A 6 -7.15 -6.90 -24.05
C TYR A 6 -7.08 -6.76 -22.57
N SER A 7 -5.91 -6.56 -22.06
CA SER A 7 -5.75 -6.20 -20.67
C SER A 7 -5.12 -4.84 -20.67
N GLU A 8 -5.73 -3.94 -19.97
CA GLU A 8 -5.18 -2.62 -19.83
C GLU A 8 -4.05 -2.67 -18.84
N LYS A 9 -2.90 -2.16 -19.22
CA LYS A 9 -1.76 -2.07 -18.31
C LYS A 9 -1.59 -0.63 -17.90
N LYS A 10 -1.29 -0.43 -16.62
CA LYS A 10 -1.11 0.90 -16.09
C LYS A 10 0.25 0.97 -15.40
N LYS A 11 0.95 2.08 -15.63
CA LYS A 11 2.21 2.33 -14.96
C LYS A 11 1.89 2.97 -13.62
N VAL A 12 2.38 2.38 -12.54
CA VAL A 12 2.11 2.86 -11.19
C VAL A 12 3.43 3.07 -10.47
N LYS A 13 3.40 3.94 -9.47
CA LYS A 13 4.55 4.20 -8.64
C LYS A 13 4.32 3.55 -7.29
N LEU A 14 5.22 2.67 -6.90
CA LEU A 14 5.08 1.90 -5.68
C LEU A 14 6.19 2.30 -4.71
N TYR A 15 5.85 2.39 -3.43
CA TYR A 15 6.80 2.81 -2.41
C TYR A 15 7.20 1.60 -1.57
N TYR A 16 8.42 1.15 -1.77
CA TYR A 16 9.04 0.08 -1.00
C TYR A 16 9.94 0.72 0.07
N THR A 17 10.68 -0.07 0.80
CA THR A 17 11.60 0.47 1.79
C THR A 17 13.03 0.06 1.48
N ASN A 18 13.98 0.79 2.04
CA ASN A 18 15.39 0.46 1.96
C ASN A 18 15.69 -0.71 2.90
N LYS A 19 16.90 -1.23 2.84
CA LYS A 19 17.26 -2.43 3.60
C LYS A 19 17.21 -2.22 5.11
N THR A 20 17.42 -0.98 5.56
CA THR A 20 17.36 -0.69 6.98
C THR A 20 15.96 -0.34 7.46
N GLY A 21 14.97 -0.25 6.55
CA GLY A 21 13.57 -0.09 6.94
C GLY A 21 13.22 1.27 7.51
N ASP A 22 14.00 2.31 7.19
CA ASP A 22 13.76 3.64 7.75
C ASP A 22 13.50 4.70 6.69
N LYS A 23 13.53 4.35 5.41
CA LYS A 23 13.23 5.26 4.31
C LYS A 23 12.40 4.57 3.27
N LEU A 24 11.58 5.34 2.56
CA LEU A 24 10.81 4.83 1.43
C LEU A 24 11.59 5.06 0.14
N ILE A 25 11.53 4.09 -0.75
CA ILE A 25 12.15 4.18 -2.07
C ILE A 25 11.09 3.79 -3.08
N SER A 26 10.82 4.69 -4.02
CA SER A 26 9.78 4.43 -5.01
C SER A 26 10.38 3.82 -6.27
N CYS A 27 9.57 3.08 -6.98
CA CYS A 27 9.91 2.63 -8.32
C CYS A 27 8.64 2.48 -9.12
N PHE A 28 8.76 2.58 -10.45
CA PHE A 28 7.62 2.41 -11.33
C PHE A 28 7.49 0.94 -11.69
N ARG A 29 6.26 0.47 -11.76
CA ARG A 29 5.98 -0.89 -12.23
C ARG A 29 4.71 -0.86 -13.06
N GLU A 30 4.55 -1.82 -13.94
CA GLU A 30 3.32 -1.99 -14.68
C GLU A 30 2.43 -2.96 -13.93
N VAL A 31 1.14 -2.65 -13.90
CA VAL A 31 0.14 -3.52 -13.31
C VAL A 31 -0.94 -3.76 -14.34
N GLU A 32 -1.39 -5.00 -14.43
CA GLU A 32 -2.48 -5.34 -15.32
C GLU A 32 -3.77 -5.05 -14.58
N VAL A 33 -4.57 -4.13 -15.11
CA VAL A 33 -5.81 -3.74 -14.48
C VAL A 33 -6.84 -4.84 -14.67
N LYS A 34 -7.45 -5.29 -13.59
CA LYS A 34 -8.44 -6.36 -13.61
C LYS A 34 -9.83 -5.80 -13.35
N ASN A 35 -10.83 -6.44 -13.94
CA ASN A 35 -12.20 -5.96 -13.78
C ASN A 35 -12.77 -6.23 -12.40
N ASN A 36 -12.31 -7.27 -11.75
CA ASN A 36 -12.94 -7.70 -10.49
C ASN A 36 -12.08 -7.45 -9.25
N VAL A 37 -10.95 -6.78 -9.41
CA VAL A 37 -10.10 -6.43 -8.27
C VAL A 37 -9.74 -4.97 -8.40
N PRO A 38 -10.10 -4.13 -7.43
CA PRO A 38 -9.76 -2.71 -7.52
C PRO A 38 -8.26 -2.50 -7.66
N LEU A 39 -7.89 -1.50 -8.43
CA LEU A 39 -6.48 -1.19 -8.63
C LEU A 39 -5.79 -0.90 -7.29
N GLU A 40 -6.52 -0.25 -6.37
CA GLU A 40 -5.98 0.08 -5.07
C GLU A 40 -5.57 -1.17 -4.30
N THR A 41 -6.39 -2.22 -4.37
CA THR A 41 -6.05 -3.49 -3.75
C THR A 41 -4.84 -4.11 -4.42
N GLN A 42 -4.79 -4.05 -5.76
CA GLN A 42 -3.69 -4.67 -6.50
C GLN A 42 -2.35 -4.05 -6.14
N VAL A 43 -2.27 -2.72 -6.09
CA VAL A 43 -0.99 -2.06 -5.80
C VAL A 43 -0.54 -2.33 -4.36
N LEU A 44 -1.48 -2.42 -3.41
CA LEU A 44 -1.11 -2.75 -2.04
C LEU A 44 -0.50 -4.15 -1.97
N LEU A 45 -1.08 -5.11 -2.68
CA LEU A 45 -0.55 -6.47 -2.67
C LEU A 45 0.82 -6.54 -3.35
N MET A 46 1.07 -5.69 -4.35
CA MET A 46 2.36 -5.66 -5.01
C MET A 46 3.48 -5.19 -4.09
N LEU A 47 3.15 -4.47 -3.02
CA LEU A 47 4.17 -4.05 -2.07
C LEU A 47 4.82 -5.21 -1.32
N LYS A 48 4.19 -6.38 -1.33
CA LYS A 48 4.75 -7.55 -0.67
C LYS A 48 5.99 -8.07 -1.40
N ASN A 49 6.12 -7.78 -2.69
CA ASN A 49 7.17 -8.36 -3.51
C ASN A 49 7.86 -7.31 -4.35
N PRO A 50 8.98 -6.77 -3.86
CA PRO A 50 9.76 -5.82 -4.66
C PRO A 50 10.26 -6.49 -5.94
N PRO A 51 10.55 -5.72 -6.99
CA PRO A 51 11.09 -6.29 -8.20
C PRO A 51 12.42 -7.00 -7.92
N ALA A 52 12.58 -8.19 -8.47
CA ALA A 52 13.77 -9.00 -8.22
C ALA A 52 15.05 -8.28 -8.66
N SER A 53 14.94 -7.40 -9.66
CA SER A 53 16.10 -6.68 -10.17
C SER A 53 16.55 -5.54 -9.26
N LYS A 54 15.71 -5.13 -8.29
CA LYS A 54 16.02 -4.02 -7.41
C LYS A 54 16.50 -4.54 -6.07
N LYS A 55 17.79 -4.82 -5.98
CA LYS A 55 18.34 -5.49 -4.80
C LYS A 55 18.37 -4.62 -3.55
N ASN A 56 18.24 -3.31 -3.70
CA ASN A 56 18.25 -2.40 -2.58
C ASN A 56 16.88 -2.19 -1.96
N LEU A 57 15.85 -2.81 -2.50
CA LEU A 57 14.48 -2.66 -2.00
C LEU A 57 14.08 -3.86 -1.16
N LYS A 58 13.21 -3.57 -0.20
CA LYS A 58 12.67 -4.57 0.71
C LYS A 58 11.20 -4.28 0.87
N SER A 59 10.40 -5.32 1.12
CA SER A 59 8.97 -5.14 1.31
C SER A 59 8.71 -4.44 2.64
N PRO A 60 7.83 -3.42 2.65
CA PRO A 60 7.42 -2.79 3.90
C PRO A 60 6.30 -3.57 4.60
N LEU A 61 5.85 -4.68 4.03
CA LEU A 61 4.72 -5.45 4.55
C LEU A 61 5.14 -6.90 4.75
N SER A 62 4.46 -7.59 5.67
CA SER A 62 4.74 -9.00 5.89
C SER A 62 4.14 -9.82 4.76
N GLN A 63 4.64 -11.04 4.59
CA GLN A 63 4.11 -11.93 3.56
C GLN A 63 2.68 -12.38 3.86
N ASP A 64 2.24 -12.23 5.11
CA ASP A 64 0.87 -12.57 5.49
C ASP A 64 -0.11 -11.43 5.22
N PHE A 65 0.36 -10.31 4.71
CA PHE A 65 -0.46 -9.14 4.48
C PHE A 65 -1.66 -9.44 3.58
N HIS A 66 -2.83 -9.02 4.02
CA HIS A 66 -4.08 -9.15 3.27
C HIS A 66 -4.84 -7.84 3.30
N VAL A 67 -5.61 -7.62 2.26
CA VAL A 67 -6.53 -6.48 2.17
C VAL A 67 -7.94 -7.06 2.10
N ASN A 68 -8.78 -6.70 3.06
CA ASN A 68 -10.17 -7.15 3.03
C ASN A 68 -10.95 -6.39 1.96
N GLN A 69 -10.72 -5.08 1.84
CA GLN A 69 -11.49 -4.26 0.91
C GLN A 69 -10.84 -2.90 0.74
N THR A 70 -10.95 -2.35 -0.46
CA THR A 70 -10.63 -0.93 -0.71
C THR A 70 -11.84 -0.29 -1.36
N GLN A 71 -12.06 1.01 -1.06
CA GLN A 71 -13.18 1.74 -1.63
C GLN A 71 -12.82 3.21 -1.72
N ILE A 72 -13.12 3.82 -2.85
CA ILE A 72 -12.88 5.25 -3.07
C ILE A 72 -14.17 6.00 -2.88
N MET A 73 -14.15 7.03 -2.05
CA MET A 73 -15.32 7.86 -1.81
C MET A 73 -14.85 9.23 -1.37
N ASN A 74 -15.34 10.27 -2.03
CA ASN A 74 -15.00 11.66 -1.67
C ASN A 74 -13.49 11.89 -1.60
N ASN A 75 -12.78 11.40 -2.62
CA ASN A 75 -11.32 11.57 -2.74
C ASN A 75 -10.55 10.92 -1.58
N THR A 76 -11.16 9.98 -0.90
CA THR A 76 -10.54 9.22 0.17
C THR A 76 -10.54 7.75 -0.22
N CYS A 77 -9.42 7.10 -0.02
CA CYS A 77 -9.34 5.65 -0.17
C CYS A 77 -9.54 5.03 1.21
N TYR A 78 -10.63 4.31 1.38
CA TYR A 78 -10.91 3.58 2.61
C TYR A 78 -10.36 2.18 2.42
N VAL A 79 -9.46 1.78 3.31
CA VAL A 79 -8.79 0.49 3.23
C VAL A 79 -9.11 -0.30 4.48
N ASP A 80 -9.75 -1.44 4.31
CA ASP A 80 -9.97 -2.35 5.43
C ASP A 80 -8.91 -3.45 5.37
N LEU A 81 -8.12 -3.54 6.41
CA LEU A 81 -7.01 -4.48 6.49
C LEU A 81 -7.39 -5.64 7.38
N SER A 82 -6.76 -6.79 7.13
CA SER A 82 -6.87 -7.93 8.00
C SER A 82 -5.96 -7.71 9.20
N SER A 83 -6.22 -8.41 10.30
CA SER A 83 -5.48 -8.23 11.55
C SER A 83 -4.01 -8.58 11.43
N ASP A 84 -3.59 -9.28 10.37
CA ASP A 84 -2.18 -9.58 10.20
C ASP A 84 -1.32 -8.33 9.97
N ILE A 85 -1.95 -7.16 9.70
CA ILE A 85 -1.18 -5.92 9.62
C ILE A 85 -0.51 -5.62 10.97
N GLU A 86 -1.02 -6.19 12.04
CA GLU A 86 -0.43 -5.99 13.37
C GLU A 86 0.87 -6.75 13.55
N ASN A 87 1.20 -7.67 12.64
CA ASN A 87 2.47 -8.37 12.68
C ASN A 87 3.56 -7.44 12.16
N ALA A 88 4.45 -7.04 13.05
CA ALA A 88 5.52 -6.12 12.69
C ALA A 88 6.46 -6.79 11.69
N VAL A 89 7.00 -5.99 10.78
CA VAL A 89 7.99 -6.47 9.82
C VAL A 89 9.37 -6.21 10.43
N ALA A 90 10.20 -7.25 10.47
CA ALA A 90 11.53 -7.14 11.08
C ALA A 90 12.33 -6.05 10.38
N ASP A 91 12.95 -5.19 11.18
CA ASP A 91 13.82 -4.11 10.69
C ASP A 91 13.10 -3.13 9.75
N VAL A 92 11.81 -2.92 9.97
CA VAL A 92 11.04 -1.89 9.26
C VAL A 92 10.28 -1.09 10.31
N LYS A 93 10.48 0.22 10.30
CA LYS A 93 9.75 1.07 11.23
C LYS A 93 8.27 1.08 10.87
N GLU A 94 7.41 1.12 11.88
CA GLU A 94 5.98 1.05 11.63
C GLU A 94 5.50 2.18 10.72
N LYS A 95 6.05 3.37 10.88
CA LYS A 95 5.63 4.49 10.02
C LYS A 95 5.99 4.22 8.55
N ILE A 96 7.01 3.44 8.28
CA ILE A 96 7.39 3.09 6.92
C ILE A 96 6.33 2.15 6.33
N THR A 97 5.88 1.16 7.10
CA THR A 97 4.80 0.28 6.67
C THR A 97 3.56 1.09 6.32
N VAL A 98 3.17 2.02 7.20
CA VAL A 98 1.96 2.81 6.99
C VAL A 98 2.10 3.71 5.77
N TYR A 99 3.19 4.49 5.69
CA TYR A 99 3.32 5.45 4.60
C TYR A 99 3.71 4.83 3.27
N ALA A 100 4.25 3.61 3.27
CA ALA A 100 4.39 2.87 2.02
C ALA A 100 3.02 2.67 1.37
N MET A 101 2.02 2.30 2.17
CA MET A 101 0.66 2.13 1.68
C MET A 101 0.02 3.46 1.29
N VAL A 102 0.15 4.46 2.16
CA VAL A 102 -0.48 5.76 1.91
C VAL A 102 0.09 6.41 0.65
N ASN A 103 1.42 6.47 0.55
CA ASN A 103 2.05 7.13 -0.60
C ASN A 103 1.75 6.39 -1.90
N THR A 104 1.71 5.07 -1.86
CA THR A 104 1.39 4.28 -3.05
C THR A 104 -0.04 4.55 -3.50
N LEU A 105 -0.98 4.58 -2.56
CA LEU A 105 -2.39 4.80 -2.91
C LEU A 105 -2.65 6.21 -3.40
N THR A 106 -2.05 7.22 -2.74
CA THR A 106 -2.31 8.60 -3.13
C THR A 106 -1.65 8.95 -4.46
N ASP A 107 -0.64 8.19 -4.87
CA ASP A 107 -0.02 8.43 -6.17
C ASP A 107 -0.90 7.96 -7.34
N LEU A 108 -1.93 7.18 -7.08
CA LEU A 108 -2.81 6.67 -8.12
C LEU A 108 -3.79 7.72 -8.68
N ASP A 109 -3.85 8.88 -8.05
CA ASP A 109 -4.76 9.96 -8.49
C ASP A 109 -6.24 9.68 -8.26
N THR A 110 -6.59 8.58 -7.60
CA THR A 110 -7.98 8.29 -7.28
C THR A 110 -8.36 8.83 -5.91
N ALA A 111 -7.37 9.13 -5.09
CA ALA A 111 -7.60 9.71 -3.77
C ALA A 111 -6.36 10.47 -3.34
N TYR A 112 -6.53 11.46 -2.45
CA TYR A 112 -5.38 12.16 -1.91
C TYR A 112 -5.22 11.91 -0.41
N GLN A 113 -6.07 11.08 0.17
CA GLN A 113 -5.94 10.69 1.57
C GLN A 113 -6.48 9.29 1.76
N VAL A 114 -6.05 8.66 2.84
CA VAL A 114 -6.36 7.26 3.10
C VAL A 114 -6.85 7.13 4.54
N GLN A 115 -7.86 6.30 4.74
CA GLN A 115 -8.31 5.95 6.08
C GLN A 115 -8.31 4.44 6.21
N PHE A 116 -7.71 3.94 7.28
CA PHE A 116 -7.60 2.51 7.52
C PHE A 116 -8.56 2.04 8.59
N THR A 117 -9.05 0.81 8.41
CA THR A 117 -9.71 0.05 9.46
C THR A 117 -9.04 -1.32 9.51
N ILE A 118 -9.22 -2.03 10.61
CA ILE A 118 -8.74 -3.40 10.75
C ILE A 118 -9.96 -4.26 11.08
N ASP A 119 -10.30 -5.18 10.17
CA ASP A 119 -11.48 -6.02 10.29
C ASP A 119 -12.72 -5.19 10.61
N GLY A 120 -12.85 -4.08 9.87
CA GLY A 120 -14.01 -3.20 9.96
C GLY A 120 -14.00 -2.21 11.09
N LYS A 121 -12.95 -2.18 11.92
CA LYS A 121 -12.92 -1.33 13.10
C LYS A 121 -11.86 -0.25 12.98
N ARG A 122 -12.16 0.93 13.49
CA ARG A 122 -11.15 1.98 13.61
C ARG A 122 -10.27 1.68 14.80
N VAL A 123 -8.96 1.80 14.59
CA VAL A 123 -7.97 1.50 15.60
C VAL A 123 -7.06 2.71 15.70
N SER A 124 -6.96 3.29 16.89
CA SER A 124 -6.19 4.52 17.05
C SER A 124 -4.69 4.29 17.03
N LYS A 125 -4.24 3.05 17.24
CA LYS A 125 -2.81 2.79 17.28
C LYS A 125 -2.53 1.45 16.63
N LEU A 126 -1.62 1.47 15.64
CA LEU A 126 -1.13 0.26 15.03
C LEU A 126 0.31 0.07 15.50
N ASN A 127 0.51 -0.87 16.41
CA ASN A 127 1.80 -1.05 17.08
C ASN A 127 2.27 0.29 17.64
N GLU A 128 3.37 0.85 17.16
CA GLU A 128 3.84 2.12 17.67
C GLU A 128 3.33 3.32 16.89
N PHE A 129 2.58 3.08 15.82
CA PHE A 129 2.07 4.17 14.99
C PHE A 129 0.77 4.70 15.58
N GLU A 130 0.77 5.97 16.01
CA GLU A 130 -0.41 6.58 16.60
C GLU A 130 -1.26 7.28 15.57
N LYS A 131 -2.52 7.55 15.93
CA LYS A 131 -3.46 8.24 15.05
C LYS A 131 -3.70 7.46 13.76
N PHE A 132 -3.68 6.14 13.88
CA PHE A 132 -3.90 5.28 12.72
C PHE A 132 -5.33 5.39 12.20
N ASP A 133 -6.26 5.88 13.01
CA ASP A 133 -7.66 6.03 12.63
C ASP A 133 -7.97 7.39 12.01
N THR A 134 -6.95 8.22 11.74
CA THR A 134 -7.18 9.53 11.14
C THR A 134 -7.02 9.42 9.62
N LEU A 135 -7.40 10.51 8.93
CA LEU A 135 -7.17 10.61 7.49
C LEU A 135 -5.70 10.91 7.27
N LEU A 136 -5.03 10.03 6.52
CA LEU A 136 -3.59 10.15 6.32
C LEU A 136 -3.31 10.62 4.90
N THR A 137 -2.40 11.57 4.77
CA THR A 137 -1.97 12.06 3.45
C THR A 137 -0.52 11.63 3.23
N SER A 138 -0.04 11.77 1.98
CA SER A 138 1.31 11.36 1.65
C SER A 138 2.33 12.05 2.53
N ASN A 139 3.43 11.37 2.79
CA ASN A 139 4.53 11.91 3.57
C ASN A 139 5.83 11.64 2.83
N PHE A 140 6.25 12.62 2.03
CA PHE A 140 7.46 12.47 1.24
C PHE A 140 8.74 12.75 2.01
N SER A 141 8.63 13.24 3.24
CA SER A 141 9.82 13.44 4.07
C SER A 141 10.49 12.12 4.42
N LEU A 142 9.75 10.99 4.31
CA LEU A 142 10.31 9.67 4.55
C LEU A 142 11.03 9.11 3.33
N CYS A 143 10.90 9.76 2.18
CA CYS A 143 11.50 9.25 0.94
C CYS A 143 12.98 9.57 0.89
N LYS A 144 13.70 8.63 0.33
CA LYS A 144 15.14 8.79 0.14
C LYS A 144 15.43 9.52 -1.15
#